data_34c86b148da220dd7121cc13c37bb997
#
_entry.id   34c86b148da220dd7121cc13c37bb997
#
_cell.length_a   1.000
_cell.length_b   1.000
_cell.length_c   1.000
_cell.angle_alpha   90.00
_cell.angle_beta   90.00
_cell.angle_gamma   90.00
#
_symmetry.space_group_name_H-M   'P 1'
#
loop_
_entity.id
_entity.type
_entity.pdbx_description
1 polymer ?
#
loop_
_entity_poly.entity_id
_entity_poly.type
_entity_poly.pdbx_seq_one_letter_code
_entity_poly.pdbx_strand_id
1 'polypeptide(L)'
;MTVSGVNAAFFEKTGAAAHMVLATAGNDGRVSARTMSVVRRGDRFYFQIDGDSRKAAQLRENPRAALCLGNLQIEGVCREIGRPQEHKAFCAAYRAAFPSTFDRYTHLECERLWEFAPDFAKQWIYEGGEPFEEILDPASGILEKKKYERE
;
A
#
# COMPACT_ATOMS: atom_id res chain seq x y z
N MET A 1 -9.24 11.99 -18.47
CA MET A 1 -9.05 10.92 -17.48
C MET A 1 -9.40 11.44 -16.09
N THR A 2 -10.09 10.65 -15.27
CA THR A 2 -10.42 11.04 -13.91
C THR A 2 -9.18 11.06 -13.02
N VAL A 3 -9.28 11.72 -11.86
CA VAL A 3 -8.20 11.73 -10.87
C VAL A 3 -7.86 10.29 -10.45
N SER A 4 -8.86 9.47 -10.12
CA SER A 4 -8.62 8.07 -9.74
C SER A 4 -8.04 7.25 -10.90
N GLY A 5 -8.39 7.58 -12.14
CA GLY A 5 -7.81 6.94 -13.33
C GLY A 5 -6.34 7.25 -13.51
N VAL A 6 -5.92 8.50 -13.27
CA VAL A 6 -4.51 8.89 -13.29
C VAL A 6 -3.74 8.17 -12.19
N ASN A 7 -4.30 8.14 -10.98
CA ASN A 7 -3.68 7.47 -9.85
C ASN A 7 -3.54 5.96 -10.11
N ALA A 8 -4.60 5.32 -10.59
CA ALA A 8 -4.57 3.89 -10.91
C ALA A 8 -3.51 3.57 -11.97
N ALA A 9 -3.40 4.40 -13.00
CA ALA A 9 -2.39 4.23 -14.04
C ALA A 9 -0.97 4.34 -13.47
N PHE A 10 -0.73 5.29 -12.58
CA PHE A 10 0.57 5.41 -11.92
C PHE A 10 0.89 4.16 -11.09
N PHE A 11 -0.07 3.64 -10.33
CA PHE A 11 0.15 2.49 -9.46
C PHE A 11 0.19 1.16 -10.21
N GLU A 12 -0.10 1.10 -11.50
CA GLU A 12 0.08 -0.12 -12.30
C GLU A 12 1.50 -0.65 -12.26
N LYS A 13 2.49 0.20 -11.99
CA LYS A 13 3.88 -0.20 -11.83
C LYS A 13 4.12 -1.17 -10.67
N THR A 14 3.21 -1.26 -9.71
CA THR A 14 3.29 -2.24 -8.61
C THR A 14 2.76 -3.62 -9.03
N GLY A 15 2.07 -3.72 -10.17
CA GLY A 15 1.32 -4.91 -10.56
C GLY A 15 0.00 -5.01 -9.79
N ALA A 16 -0.72 -6.10 -10.03
CA ALA A 16 -1.97 -6.38 -9.33
C ALA A 16 -1.75 -6.81 -7.88
N ALA A 17 -0.57 -7.37 -7.59
CA ALA A 17 -0.19 -7.83 -6.26
C ALA A 17 1.33 -7.83 -6.13
N ALA A 18 1.84 -7.59 -4.94
CA ALA A 18 3.27 -7.61 -4.66
C ALA A 18 3.53 -7.76 -3.16
N HIS A 19 4.74 -8.23 -2.83
CA HIS A 19 5.25 -8.10 -1.47
C HIS A 19 5.81 -6.69 -1.30
N MET A 20 5.23 -5.94 -0.37
CA MET A 20 5.60 -4.55 -0.11
C MET A 20 5.92 -4.38 1.36
N VAL A 21 6.82 -3.47 1.68
CA VAL A 21 7.11 -3.12 3.08
C VAL A 21 6.03 -2.16 3.55
N LEU A 22 5.38 -2.50 4.66
CA LEU A 22 4.43 -1.63 5.35
C LEU A 22 5.11 -1.04 6.60
N ALA A 23 5.18 0.27 6.67
CA ALA A 23 5.69 1.00 7.82
C ALA A 23 4.53 1.61 8.59
N THR A 24 4.51 1.40 9.90
CA THR A 24 3.48 1.91 10.82
C THR A 24 4.14 2.61 12.00
N ALA A 25 3.42 3.48 12.66
CA ALA A 25 3.89 4.15 13.87
C ALA A 25 2.77 4.19 14.91
N GLY A 26 3.11 3.91 16.17
CA GLY A 26 2.19 4.14 17.28
C GLY A 26 2.20 5.60 17.73
N ASN A 27 1.29 5.95 18.63
CA ASN A 27 1.21 7.31 19.20
C ASN A 27 2.43 7.67 20.06
N ASP A 28 3.19 6.66 20.48
CA ASP A 28 4.45 6.85 21.22
C ASP A 28 5.64 7.18 20.30
N GLY A 29 5.40 7.33 19.00
CA GLY A 29 6.44 7.61 18.01
C GLY A 29 7.26 6.40 17.59
N ARG A 30 6.94 5.21 18.09
CA ARG A 30 7.66 3.99 17.74
C ARG A 30 7.28 3.52 16.35
N VAL A 31 8.26 3.39 15.46
CA VAL A 31 8.09 3.00 14.06
C VAL A 31 8.46 1.54 13.88
N SER A 32 7.66 0.82 13.12
CA SER A 32 7.91 -0.57 12.76
C SER A 32 7.70 -0.78 11.26
N ALA A 33 8.45 -1.70 10.67
CA ALA A 33 8.31 -2.02 9.24
C ALA A 33 8.42 -3.54 9.05
N ARG A 34 7.63 -4.07 8.12
CA ARG A 34 7.61 -5.51 7.78
C ARG A 34 7.11 -5.70 6.36
N THR A 35 7.45 -6.83 5.77
CA THR A 35 6.95 -7.20 4.45
C THR A 35 5.53 -7.75 4.54
N MET A 36 4.66 -7.28 3.68
CA MET A 36 3.26 -7.69 3.58
C MET A 36 2.93 -8.20 2.18
N SER A 37 1.98 -9.11 2.09
CA SER A 37 1.36 -9.52 0.83
C SER A 37 0.23 -8.54 0.52
N VAL A 38 0.39 -7.76 -0.53
CA VAL A 38 -0.50 -6.62 -0.84
C VAL A 38 -1.16 -6.84 -2.20
N VAL A 39 -2.45 -6.55 -2.27
CA VAL A 39 -3.24 -6.56 -3.51
C VAL A 39 -3.63 -5.13 -3.83
N ARG A 40 -3.51 -4.75 -5.11
CA ARG A 40 -3.97 -3.44 -5.60
C ARG A 40 -5.25 -3.60 -6.41
N ARG A 41 -6.18 -2.69 -6.18
CA ARG A 41 -7.38 -2.55 -7.00
C ARG A 41 -7.56 -1.07 -7.33
N GLY A 42 -7.33 -0.71 -8.61
CA GLY A 42 -7.35 0.68 -9.01
C GLY A 42 -6.26 1.48 -8.30
N ASP A 43 -6.67 2.50 -7.55
CA ASP A 43 -5.77 3.37 -6.79
C ASP A 43 -5.75 3.08 -5.28
N ARG A 44 -6.20 1.89 -4.88
CA ARG A 44 -6.21 1.45 -3.49
C ARG A 44 -5.40 0.18 -3.32
N PHE A 45 -4.84 0.01 -2.12
CA PHE A 45 -4.10 -1.19 -1.75
C PHE A 45 -4.79 -1.88 -0.59
N TYR A 46 -4.70 -3.20 -0.55
CA TYR A 46 -5.40 -4.02 0.43
C TYR A 46 -4.46 -5.09 0.98
N PHE A 47 -4.54 -5.31 2.27
CA PHE A 47 -3.79 -6.37 2.94
C PHE A 47 -4.58 -6.85 4.16
N GLN A 48 -4.31 -8.08 4.58
CA GLN A 48 -4.95 -8.67 5.75
C GLN A 48 -3.91 -8.85 6.85
N ILE A 49 -4.34 -8.64 8.08
CA ILE A 49 -3.51 -8.85 9.27
C ILE A 49 -4.34 -9.45 10.40
N ASP A 50 -3.65 -10.15 11.30
CA ASP A 50 -4.24 -10.59 12.56
C ASP A 50 -4.68 -9.34 13.36
N GLY A 51 -5.97 -9.28 13.67
CA GLY A 51 -6.55 -8.16 14.41
C GLY A 51 -6.02 -7.98 15.81
N ASP A 52 -5.39 -9.02 16.38
CA ASP A 52 -4.79 -8.97 17.70
C ASP A 52 -3.29 -8.67 17.67
N SER A 53 -2.74 -8.42 16.46
CA SER A 53 -1.31 -8.14 16.32
C SER A 53 -0.96 -6.72 16.73
N ARG A 54 0.34 -6.51 17.00
CA ARG A 54 0.87 -5.20 17.34
C ARG A 54 0.67 -4.18 16.21
N LYS A 55 0.86 -4.60 14.96
CA LYS A 55 0.67 -3.69 13.81
C LYS A 55 -0.78 -3.26 13.67
N ALA A 56 -1.75 -4.13 13.97
CA ALA A 56 -3.16 -3.75 13.98
C ALA A 56 -3.44 -2.70 15.06
N ALA A 57 -2.88 -2.88 16.26
CA ALA A 57 -3.01 -1.92 17.33
C ALA A 57 -2.41 -0.56 16.95
N GLN A 58 -1.23 -0.57 16.32
CA GLN A 58 -0.59 0.66 15.85
C GLN A 58 -1.45 1.40 14.81
N LEU A 59 -2.01 0.67 13.85
CA LEU A 59 -2.87 1.27 12.81
C LEU A 59 -4.17 1.83 13.36
N ARG A 60 -4.72 1.23 14.42
CA ARG A 60 -5.91 1.77 15.10
C ARG A 60 -5.61 3.05 15.85
N GLU A 61 -4.43 3.13 16.46
CA GLU A 61 -3.98 4.36 17.13
C GLU A 61 -3.62 5.46 16.14
N ASN A 62 -2.88 5.09 15.09
CA ASN A 62 -2.39 6.00 14.07
C ASN A 62 -2.57 5.36 12.69
N PRO A 63 -3.61 5.78 11.96
CA PRO A 63 -3.92 5.17 10.66
C PRO A 63 -2.96 5.55 9.55
N ARG A 64 -2.08 6.50 9.77
CA ARG A 64 -1.08 6.88 8.78
C ARG A 64 -0.03 5.78 8.66
N ALA A 65 0.29 5.43 7.40
CA ALA A 65 1.25 4.39 7.10
C ALA A 65 1.96 4.68 5.79
N ALA A 66 2.97 3.88 5.50
CA ALA A 66 3.66 3.95 4.22
C ALA A 66 3.86 2.54 3.67
N LEU A 67 3.74 2.42 2.35
CA LEU A 67 4.11 1.22 1.61
C LEU A 67 5.33 1.53 0.75
N CYS A 68 6.26 0.58 0.68
CA CYS A 68 7.47 0.74 -0.12
C CYS A 68 7.68 -0.50 -0.98
N LEU A 69 7.97 -0.26 -2.27
CA LEU A 69 8.34 -1.30 -3.22
C LEU A 69 9.53 -0.80 -4.03
N GLY A 70 10.74 -1.31 -3.71
CA GLY A 70 11.95 -0.80 -4.33
C GLY A 70 12.10 0.71 -4.10
N ASN A 71 12.21 1.47 -5.19
CA ASN A 71 12.37 2.92 -5.15
C ASN A 71 11.05 3.69 -5.07
N LEU A 72 9.93 2.99 -4.98
CA LEU A 72 8.61 3.60 -4.90
C LEU A 72 8.18 3.70 -3.43
N GLN A 73 7.91 4.92 -2.97
CA GLN A 73 7.38 5.22 -1.65
C GLN A 73 5.94 5.69 -1.79
N ILE A 74 5.05 5.12 -0.99
CA ILE A 74 3.63 5.51 -1.01
C ILE A 74 3.22 5.79 0.43
N GLU A 75 2.75 7.00 0.70
CA GLU A 75 2.19 7.36 2.00
C GLU A 75 0.67 7.42 1.90
N GLY A 76 0.00 7.07 2.97
CA GLY A 76 -1.44 7.07 2.96
C GLY A 76 -2.07 6.77 4.30
N VAL A 77 -3.36 6.49 4.26
CA VAL A 77 -4.19 6.25 5.43
C VAL A 77 -4.83 4.86 5.33
N CYS A 78 -4.70 4.09 6.40
CA CYS A 78 -5.28 2.75 6.49
C CYS A 78 -6.64 2.78 7.18
N ARG A 79 -7.55 1.93 6.70
CA ARG A 79 -8.88 1.76 7.29
C ARG A 79 -9.20 0.28 7.38
N GLU A 80 -9.59 -0.18 8.56
CA GLU A 80 -10.06 -1.54 8.78
C GLU A 80 -11.46 -1.68 8.17
N ILE A 81 -11.67 -2.67 7.30
CA ILE A 81 -12.90 -2.81 6.54
C ILE A 81 -13.59 -4.17 6.75
N GLY A 82 -13.29 -4.84 7.86
CA GLY A 82 -13.96 -6.06 8.26
C GLY A 82 -13.13 -7.31 8.03
N ARG A 83 -13.81 -8.44 7.88
CA ARG A 83 -13.16 -9.73 7.66
C ARG A 83 -12.88 -9.93 6.17
N PRO A 84 -11.76 -10.59 5.83
CA PRO A 84 -11.44 -10.83 4.41
C PRO A 84 -12.56 -11.56 3.65
N GLN A 85 -13.25 -12.52 4.29
CA GLN A 85 -14.31 -13.30 3.63
C GLN A 85 -15.50 -12.47 3.19
N GLU A 86 -15.71 -11.30 3.79
CA GLU A 86 -16.78 -10.38 3.39
C GLU A 86 -16.48 -9.67 2.06
N HIS A 87 -15.26 -9.80 1.56
CA HIS A 87 -14.76 -9.09 0.37
C HIS A 87 -14.31 -10.09 -0.69
N LYS A 88 -15.25 -10.53 -1.52
CA LYS A 88 -15.03 -11.59 -2.52
C LYS A 88 -13.94 -11.24 -3.54
N ALA A 89 -13.91 -9.99 -4.00
CA ALA A 89 -12.93 -9.57 -5.00
C ALA A 89 -11.50 -9.57 -4.43
N PHE A 90 -11.35 -9.17 -3.16
CA PHE A 90 -10.07 -9.28 -2.47
C PHE A 90 -9.65 -10.75 -2.36
N CYS A 91 -10.54 -11.61 -1.89
CA CYS A 91 -10.24 -13.04 -1.72
C CYS A 91 -9.78 -13.68 -3.03
N ALA A 92 -10.47 -13.39 -4.14
CA ALA A 92 -10.09 -13.93 -5.44
C ALA A 92 -8.69 -13.48 -5.87
N ALA A 93 -8.38 -12.18 -5.74
CA ALA A 93 -7.09 -11.63 -6.11
C ALA A 93 -5.98 -12.11 -5.17
N TYR A 94 -6.25 -12.17 -3.88
CA TYR A 94 -5.28 -12.60 -2.87
C TYR A 94 -4.94 -14.08 -3.03
N ARG A 95 -5.96 -14.92 -3.26
CA ARG A 95 -5.77 -16.34 -3.49
C ARG A 95 -4.93 -16.60 -4.76
N ALA A 96 -5.20 -15.85 -5.82
CA ALA A 96 -4.47 -15.99 -7.08
C ALA A 96 -3.00 -15.64 -6.93
N ALA A 97 -2.69 -14.58 -6.17
CA ALA A 97 -1.32 -14.09 -6.00
C ALA A 97 -0.56 -14.79 -4.87
N PHE A 98 -1.25 -15.12 -3.77
CA PHE A 98 -0.64 -15.62 -2.55
C PHE A 98 -1.42 -16.84 -2.02
N PRO A 99 -1.47 -17.97 -2.79
CA PRO A 99 -2.32 -19.10 -2.44
C PRO A 99 -1.99 -19.73 -1.09
N SER A 100 -0.73 -19.83 -0.73
CA SER A 100 -0.31 -20.42 0.56
C SER A 100 -0.74 -19.56 1.74
N THR A 101 -0.56 -18.26 1.62
CA THR A 101 -0.96 -17.31 2.65
C THR A 101 -2.48 -17.25 2.78
N PHE A 102 -3.18 -17.29 1.64
CA PHE A 102 -4.63 -17.36 1.61
C PHE A 102 -5.15 -18.59 2.38
N ASP A 103 -4.61 -19.76 2.06
CA ASP A 103 -5.04 -21.01 2.69
C ASP A 103 -4.75 -21.06 4.19
N ARG A 104 -3.64 -20.43 4.60
CA ARG A 104 -3.20 -20.47 6.00
C ARG A 104 -3.92 -19.47 6.89
N TYR A 105 -4.21 -18.25 6.42
CA TYR A 105 -4.62 -17.14 7.28
C TYR A 105 -5.98 -16.53 6.97
N THR A 106 -6.43 -16.52 5.72
CA THR A 106 -7.61 -15.72 5.33
C THR A 106 -8.89 -16.13 6.06
N HIS A 107 -9.03 -17.40 6.40
CA HIS A 107 -10.22 -17.94 7.07
C HIS A 107 -10.20 -17.79 8.58
N LEU A 108 -9.06 -17.36 9.17
CA LEU A 108 -8.96 -17.25 10.62
C LEU A 108 -9.89 -16.17 11.16
N GLU A 109 -10.48 -16.43 12.34
CA GLU A 109 -11.48 -15.55 12.92
C GLU A 109 -10.94 -14.17 13.23
N CYS A 110 -9.66 -14.08 13.63
CA CYS A 110 -9.01 -12.82 13.99
C CYS A 110 -8.48 -12.03 12.80
N GLU A 111 -8.46 -12.59 11.58
CA GLU A 111 -7.98 -11.87 10.41
C GLU A 111 -8.89 -10.69 10.09
N ARG A 112 -8.27 -9.56 9.77
CA ARG A 112 -8.97 -8.33 9.36
C ARG A 112 -8.37 -7.80 8.08
N LEU A 113 -9.25 -7.29 7.22
CA LEU A 113 -8.88 -6.66 5.97
C LEU A 113 -8.73 -5.16 6.18
N TRP A 114 -7.67 -4.61 5.61
CA TRP A 114 -7.37 -3.19 5.66
C TRP A 114 -7.27 -2.61 4.26
N GLU A 115 -7.82 -1.43 4.08
CA GLU A 115 -7.68 -0.63 2.87
C GLU A 115 -6.66 0.48 3.12
N PHE A 116 -5.73 0.63 2.21
CA PHE A 116 -4.74 1.70 2.22
C PHE A 116 -5.09 2.68 1.09
N ALA A 117 -5.36 3.93 1.45
CA ALA A 117 -5.68 5.01 0.52
C ALA A 117 -4.46 5.92 0.39
N PRO A 118 -3.76 5.91 -0.77
CA PRO A 118 -2.61 6.78 -0.98
C PRO A 118 -2.97 8.27 -0.95
N ASP A 119 -2.14 9.08 -0.30
CA ASP A 119 -2.22 10.54 -0.37
C ASP A 119 -0.92 11.20 -0.81
N PHE A 120 0.13 10.40 -1.03
CA PHE A 120 1.39 10.85 -1.60
C PHE A 120 2.13 9.65 -2.18
N ALA A 121 2.77 9.82 -3.33
CA ALA A 121 3.67 8.81 -3.87
C ALA A 121 4.86 9.46 -4.54
N LYS A 122 6.02 8.82 -4.41
CA LYS A 122 7.26 9.31 -4.98
C LYS A 122 8.10 8.12 -5.43
N GLN A 123 8.65 8.23 -6.63
CA GLN A 123 9.56 7.23 -7.14
C GLN A 123 10.86 7.87 -7.60
N TRP A 124 11.98 7.31 -7.14
CA TRP A 124 13.31 7.65 -7.63
C TRP A 124 13.60 6.82 -8.86
N ILE A 125 13.92 7.48 -9.98
CA ILE A 125 14.21 6.81 -11.25
C ILE A 125 15.48 7.37 -11.87
N TYR A 126 16.07 6.61 -12.78
CA TYR A 126 17.21 7.04 -13.56
C TYR A 126 16.86 7.03 -15.05
N GLU A 127 17.22 8.10 -15.75
CA GLU A 127 17.09 8.19 -17.20
C GLU A 127 18.40 8.73 -17.78
N GLY A 128 18.99 7.96 -18.68
CA GLY A 128 20.29 8.33 -19.25
C GLY A 128 21.39 8.51 -18.20
N GLY A 129 21.31 7.74 -17.10
CA GLY A 129 22.24 7.83 -15.98
C GLY A 129 21.97 9.00 -15.03
N GLU A 130 20.96 9.81 -15.29
CA GLU A 130 20.59 10.97 -14.47
C GLU A 130 19.47 10.64 -13.50
N PRO A 131 19.50 11.11 -12.24
CA PRO A 131 18.42 10.85 -11.30
C PRO A 131 17.25 11.80 -11.48
N PHE A 132 16.04 11.23 -11.43
CA PHE A 132 14.78 11.97 -11.48
C PHE A 132 13.88 11.49 -10.34
N GLU A 133 12.96 12.37 -9.95
CA GLU A 133 11.87 12.03 -9.04
C GLU A 133 10.54 12.17 -9.77
N GLU A 134 9.73 11.12 -9.71
CA GLU A 134 8.31 11.21 -10.08
C GLU A 134 7.52 11.37 -8.80
N ILE A 135 6.65 12.37 -8.73
CA ILE A 135 5.84 12.68 -7.55
C ILE A 135 4.39 12.75 -7.99
N LEU A 136 3.56 11.93 -7.34
CA LEU A 136 2.12 11.93 -7.56
C LEU A 136 1.42 12.53 -6.35
N ASP A 137 0.51 13.49 -6.62
CA ASP A 137 -0.46 13.96 -5.65
C ASP A 137 -1.81 13.28 -5.95
N PRO A 138 -2.20 12.24 -5.17
CA PRO A 138 -3.44 11.53 -5.45
C PRO A 138 -4.71 12.37 -5.31
N ALA A 139 -4.69 13.41 -4.49
CA ALA A 139 -5.86 14.28 -4.31
C ALA A 139 -6.22 15.01 -5.60
N SER A 140 -5.21 15.47 -6.34
CA SER A 140 -5.39 16.22 -7.59
C SER A 140 -5.19 15.37 -8.85
N GLY A 141 -4.52 14.21 -8.74
CA GLY A 141 -4.10 13.42 -9.89
C GLY A 141 -2.96 14.06 -10.67
N ILE A 142 -2.26 15.01 -10.07
CA ILE A 142 -1.12 15.66 -10.71
C ILE A 142 0.13 14.81 -10.52
N LEU A 143 0.76 14.46 -11.63
CA LEU A 143 2.04 13.73 -11.67
C LEU A 143 3.11 14.67 -12.19
N GLU A 144 4.15 14.88 -11.38
CA GLU A 144 5.31 15.67 -11.74
C GLU A 144 6.53 14.77 -11.89
N LYS A 145 7.37 15.08 -12.86
CA LYS A 145 8.66 14.45 -13.04
C LYS A 145 9.71 15.55 -13.12
N LYS A 146 10.67 15.51 -12.23
CA LYS A 146 11.73 16.52 -12.20
C LYS A 146 13.09 15.88 -11.97
N LYS A 147 14.10 16.49 -12.57
CA LYS A 147 15.47 16.09 -12.36
C LYS A 147 15.86 16.40 -10.91
N TYR A 148 16.52 15.44 -10.24
CA TYR A 148 17.04 15.67 -8.92
C TYR A 148 18.28 16.58 -9.00
N GLU A 149 18.26 17.67 -8.25
CA GLU A 149 19.35 18.60 -8.14
C GLU A 149 19.74 18.76 -6.67
N ARG A 150 21.03 18.72 -6.40
CA ARG A 150 21.53 19.02 -5.07
C ARG A 150 21.49 20.52 -4.84
N GLU A 151 21.04 20.90 -3.68
CA GLU A 151 21.16 22.27 -3.21
C GLU A 151 22.61 22.60 -2.80
#